data_1e508b6cb647bfac2f49f23838f919dc
#
_entry.id   1e508b6cb647bfac2f49f23838f919dc
#
_cell.length_a   1.000
_cell.length_b   1.000
_cell.length_c   1.000
_cell.angle_alpha   90.00
_cell.angle_beta   90.00
_cell.angle_gamma   90.00
#
_symmetry.space_group_name_H-M   'P 1'
#
loop_
_entity.id
_entity.type
_entity.pdbx_description
1 polymer ?
#
loop_
_entity_poly.entity_id
_entity_poly.type
_entity_poly.pdbx_seq_one_letter_code
_entity_poly.pdbx_strand_id
1 'polypeptide(L)'
;MKQWLFEQNLTGISKAFALALLSGFIATVTVSCSNDKDVLVTEIGVSPVASPAANPSTAKQYYAQGQYKHIQGDTQGAIAAYTKAIAIDNNYVQAYNGRGLVQFDTGDRQGAIADYNEALRISPDNAQAYNNRGNARAAQGDINGAISDYDRAVELNPNYAEAYNNRGNARASEGQRNEAIADYTKAIRLKSNYAVAYNNRGNARAAQGDREGAVSDYDEAIRLNPNFGAAYNNRGNARVELGDKDAGLADLQRAAEIFQEQNNQQLYNQVMENVKEAQ
;
A
#
# COMPACT_ATOMS: atom_id res chain seq x y z
N MET A 1 24.56 2.18 22.52
CA MET A 1 25.21 3.02 21.50
C MET A 1 24.95 2.46 20.11
N LYS A 2 23.69 2.03 19.79
CA LYS A 2 23.25 1.52 18.47
C LYS A 2 21.89 2.08 18.01
N GLN A 3 21.45 3.19 18.58
CA GLN A 3 20.13 3.77 18.34
C GLN A 3 20.15 5.10 17.54
N TRP A 4 21.32 5.51 17.04
CA TRP A 4 21.51 6.86 16.47
C TRP A 4 21.83 6.92 14.96
N LEU A 5 21.74 5.81 14.22
CA LEU A 5 22.08 5.77 12.78
C LEU A 5 20.87 5.59 11.84
N PHE A 6 19.64 5.79 12.31
CA PHE A 6 18.42 5.50 11.51
C PHE A 6 17.68 6.75 11.00
N GLU A 7 18.19 7.96 11.23
CA GLU A 7 17.41 9.19 10.97
C GLU A 7 17.83 10.05 9.77
N GLN A 8 18.76 9.64 8.95
CA GLN A 8 19.15 10.46 7.80
C GLN A 8 19.08 9.67 6.50
N ASN A 9 18.19 10.07 5.61
CA ASN A 9 17.99 9.71 4.19
C ASN A 9 16.77 8.82 3.87
N LEU A 10 15.57 9.32 4.16
CA LEU A 10 14.34 8.83 3.53
C LEU A 10 13.53 10.01 2.97
N THR A 11 13.99 10.56 1.86
CA THR A 11 13.15 11.37 0.97
C THR A 11 12.43 10.40 0.03
N GLY A 12 11.14 10.15 0.28
CA GLY A 12 10.26 9.47 -0.68
C GLY A 12 9.62 8.13 -0.27
N ILE A 13 9.85 7.62 0.94
CA ILE A 13 9.22 6.37 1.39
C ILE A 13 8.60 6.60 2.77
N SER A 14 7.31 6.32 2.88
CA SER A 14 6.55 6.43 4.13
C SER A 14 7.20 5.60 5.25
N LYS A 15 7.66 6.26 6.32
CA LYS A 15 8.33 5.67 7.51
C LYS A 15 7.44 4.72 8.35
N ALA A 16 6.25 4.39 7.90
CA ALA A 16 5.24 3.73 8.71
C ALA A 16 5.42 2.21 8.91
N PHE A 17 6.35 1.57 8.22
CA PHE A 17 6.55 0.12 8.30
C PHE A 17 7.90 -0.33 8.90
N ALA A 18 8.65 0.56 9.53
CA ALA A 18 9.99 0.25 10.07
C ALA A 18 9.99 -0.37 11.48
N LEU A 19 8.85 -0.64 12.12
CA LEU A 19 8.79 -1.07 13.52
C LEU A 19 8.61 -2.59 13.75
N ALA A 20 8.56 -3.41 12.71
CA ALA A 20 8.41 -4.87 12.85
C ALA A 20 9.72 -5.67 12.93
N LEU A 21 10.88 -5.01 13.08
CA LEU A 21 12.21 -5.64 12.96
C LEU A 21 12.87 -6.01 14.31
N LEU A 22 12.14 -6.16 15.42
CA LEU A 22 12.75 -6.45 16.73
C LEU A 22 12.47 -7.84 17.32
N SER A 23 11.89 -8.74 16.57
CA SER A 23 11.79 -10.15 17.00
C SER A 23 12.09 -11.04 15.80
N GLY A 24 13.33 -11.47 15.62
CA GLY A 24 13.83 -12.64 14.88
C GLY A 24 13.04 -13.30 13.75
N PHE A 25 11.97 -12.69 13.27
CA PHE A 25 11.16 -13.10 12.13
C PHE A 25 11.28 -12.02 11.06
N ILE A 26 11.81 -12.39 9.91
CA ILE A 26 11.84 -11.53 8.72
C ILE A 26 10.40 -11.34 8.24
N ALA A 27 9.66 -10.43 8.87
CA ALA A 27 8.46 -9.89 8.26
C ALA A 27 8.93 -8.97 7.15
N THR A 28 9.05 -9.48 5.93
CA THR A 28 9.27 -8.67 4.74
C THR A 28 8.07 -7.76 4.58
N VAL A 29 8.20 -6.55 5.09
CA VAL A 29 7.25 -5.48 4.81
C VAL A 29 7.37 -5.17 3.34
N THR A 30 6.44 -5.68 2.56
CA THR A 30 6.33 -5.32 1.15
C THR A 30 5.77 -3.90 1.08
N VAL A 31 6.66 -2.93 0.99
CA VAL A 31 6.31 -1.63 0.45
C VAL A 31 5.98 -1.88 -1.02
N SER A 32 4.69 -1.92 -1.35
CA SER A 32 4.26 -1.86 -2.74
C SER A 32 4.53 -0.45 -3.25
N CYS A 33 5.78 -0.18 -3.62
CA CYS A 33 6.10 0.96 -4.46
C CYS A 33 5.82 0.53 -5.91
N SER A 34 4.55 0.52 -6.30
CA SER A 34 4.26 0.60 -7.71
C SER A 34 4.54 2.06 -8.12
N ASN A 35 5.58 2.26 -8.92
CA ASN A 35 5.84 3.52 -9.63
C ASN A 35 4.82 3.74 -10.76
N ASP A 36 3.73 2.97 -10.79
CA ASP A 36 2.68 3.07 -11.77
C ASP A 36 1.77 4.25 -11.44
N LYS A 37 2.02 5.34 -12.14
CA LYS A 37 1.12 6.51 -12.17
C LYS A 37 -0.32 6.12 -12.55
N ASP A 38 -0.51 4.97 -13.19
CA ASP A 38 -1.79 4.41 -13.59
C ASP A 38 -2.60 3.85 -12.40
N VAL A 39 -1.96 3.40 -11.31
CA VAL A 39 -2.65 2.89 -10.10
C VAL A 39 -3.35 4.01 -9.34
N LEU A 40 -2.74 5.20 -9.26
CA LEU A 40 -3.36 6.38 -8.65
C LEU A 40 -4.63 6.82 -9.40
N VAL A 41 -4.66 6.64 -10.71
CA VAL A 41 -5.81 7.01 -11.56
C VAL A 41 -7.01 6.09 -11.32
N THR A 42 -6.79 4.82 -11.04
CA THR A 42 -7.87 3.85 -10.77
C THR A 42 -8.45 3.96 -9.37
N GLU A 43 -7.64 4.33 -8.36
CA GLU A 43 -8.12 4.48 -6.98
C GLU A 43 -8.96 5.75 -6.76
N ILE A 44 -8.75 6.80 -7.57
CA ILE A 44 -9.53 8.04 -7.48
C ILE A 44 -10.85 7.93 -8.27
N GLY A 45 -11.07 6.83 -9.00
CA GLY A 45 -12.27 6.68 -9.85
C GLY A 45 -12.32 7.68 -11.00
N VAL A 46 -11.15 8.07 -11.53
CA VAL A 46 -11.02 9.10 -12.55
C VAL A 46 -11.06 8.46 -13.93
N SER A 47 -12.11 8.73 -14.68
CA SER A 47 -12.04 8.73 -16.14
C SER A 47 -10.89 9.64 -16.58
N PRO A 48 -10.27 9.44 -17.77
CA PRO A 48 -9.13 10.25 -18.21
C PRO A 48 -9.42 11.73 -17.97
N VAL A 49 -8.60 12.35 -17.10
CA VAL A 49 -8.85 13.72 -16.65
C VAL A 49 -8.62 14.64 -17.84
N ALA A 50 -9.71 15.16 -18.39
CA ALA A 50 -9.62 16.22 -19.38
C ALA A 50 -8.83 17.39 -18.80
N SER A 51 -8.03 18.08 -19.63
CA SER A 51 -7.32 19.27 -19.20
C SER A 51 -8.27 20.21 -18.47
N PRO A 52 -7.95 20.65 -17.23
CA PRO A 52 -8.85 21.48 -16.46
C PRO A 52 -9.07 22.84 -17.14
N ALA A 53 -10.21 23.47 -16.82
CA ALA A 53 -10.50 24.83 -17.30
C ALA A 53 -9.32 25.77 -16.97
N ALA A 54 -8.92 26.61 -17.93
CA ALA A 54 -7.82 27.56 -17.75
C ALA A 54 -8.06 28.53 -16.58
N ASN A 55 -9.33 28.88 -16.33
CA ASN A 55 -9.77 29.74 -15.24
C ASN A 55 -10.93 29.06 -14.47
N PRO A 56 -10.64 28.17 -13.50
CA PRO A 56 -11.68 27.53 -12.71
C PRO A 56 -12.47 28.57 -11.87
N SER A 57 -13.79 28.40 -11.80
CA SER A 57 -14.68 29.27 -11.03
C SER A 57 -15.67 28.52 -10.14
N THR A 58 -15.76 27.18 -10.30
CA THR A 58 -16.66 26.33 -9.53
C THR A 58 -15.89 25.31 -8.71
N ALA A 59 -16.50 24.80 -7.62
CA ALA A 59 -15.90 23.74 -6.79
C ALA A 59 -15.49 22.51 -7.64
N LYS A 60 -16.36 22.10 -8.57
CA LYS A 60 -16.08 20.96 -9.47
C LYS A 60 -14.86 21.21 -10.38
N GLN A 61 -14.71 22.44 -10.89
CA GLN A 61 -13.55 22.78 -11.74
C GLN A 61 -12.25 22.81 -10.95
N TYR A 62 -12.26 23.36 -9.72
CA TYR A 62 -11.11 23.34 -8.82
C TYR A 62 -10.78 21.91 -8.38
N TYR A 63 -11.78 21.07 -8.12
CA TYR A 63 -11.55 19.64 -7.84
C TYR A 63 -10.84 18.94 -9.01
N ALA A 64 -11.33 19.10 -10.24
CA ALA A 64 -10.70 18.55 -11.44
C ALA A 64 -9.25 19.10 -11.63
N GLN A 65 -9.03 20.40 -11.34
CA GLN A 65 -7.68 20.98 -11.35
C GLN A 65 -6.77 20.32 -10.30
N GLY A 66 -7.30 20.04 -9.10
CA GLY A 66 -6.58 19.34 -8.04
C GLY A 66 -6.15 17.95 -8.46
N GLN A 67 -7.08 17.18 -9.05
CA GLN A 67 -6.78 15.83 -9.60
C GLN A 67 -5.69 15.89 -10.67
N TYR A 68 -5.84 16.79 -11.64
CA TYR A 68 -4.86 16.96 -12.71
C TYR A 68 -3.46 17.29 -12.17
N LYS A 69 -3.37 18.24 -11.23
CA LYS A 69 -2.10 18.63 -10.59
C LYS A 69 -1.48 17.49 -9.79
N HIS A 70 -2.30 16.69 -9.07
CA HIS A 70 -1.83 15.51 -8.35
C HIS A 70 -1.17 14.50 -9.31
N ILE A 71 -1.83 14.18 -10.43
CA ILE A 71 -1.30 13.28 -11.47
C ILE A 71 0.02 13.82 -12.05
N GLN A 72 0.18 15.14 -12.18
CA GLN A 72 1.42 15.77 -12.65
C GLN A 72 2.52 15.82 -11.58
N GLY A 73 2.24 15.39 -10.33
CA GLY A 73 3.17 15.48 -9.20
C GLY A 73 3.27 16.88 -8.59
N ASP A 74 2.43 17.83 -9.01
CA ASP A 74 2.31 19.16 -8.37
C ASP A 74 1.43 19.04 -7.10
N THR A 75 2.00 18.48 -6.05
CA THR A 75 1.29 18.21 -4.79
C THR A 75 0.81 19.49 -4.11
N GLN A 76 1.61 20.56 -4.11
CA GLN A 76 1.25 21.86 -3.53
C GLN A 76 0.11 22.53 -4.31
N GLY A 77 0.19 22.48 -5.63
CA GLY A 77 -0.88 22.98 -6.48
C GLY A 77 -2.17 22.18 -6.37
N ALA A 78 -2.08 20.85 -6.15
CA ALA A 78 -3.23 19.97 -5.91
C ALA A 78 -3.93 20.36 -4.60
N ILE A 79 -3.18 20.48 -3.49
CA ILE A 79 -3.70 20.92 -2.18
C ILE A 79 -4.38 22.29 -2.30
N ALA A 80 -3.74 23.25 -2.97
CA ALA A 80 -4.32 24.58 -3.18
C ALA A 80 -5.63 24.53 -3.97
N ALA A 81 -5.71 23.72 -5.02
CA ALA A 81 -6.90 23.56 -5.83
C ALA A 81 -8.04 22.89 -5.05
N TYR A 82 -7.79 21.81 -4.33
CA TYR A 82 -8.80 21.19 -3.46
C TYR A 82 -9.27 22.12 -2.36
N THR A 83 -8.37 22.91 -1.77
CA THR A 83 -8.72 23.93 -0.77
C THR A 83 -9.66 24.98 -1.34
N LYS A 84 -9.46 25.43 -2.58
CA LYS A 84 -10.38 26.33 -3.26
C LYS A 84 -11.75 25.66 -3.56
N ALA A 85 -11.74 24.37 -3.95
CA ALA A 85 -12.98 23.63 -4.12
C ALA A 85 -13.81 23.59 -2.84
N ILE A 86 -13.16 23.28 -1.70
CA ILE A 86 -13.76 23.25 -0.37
C ILE A 86 -14.24 24.63 0.08
N ALA A 87 -13.49 25.69 -0.24
CA ALA A 87 -13.90 27.06 0.10
C ALA A 87 -15.17 27.52 -0.65
N ILE A 88 -15.39 26.98 -1.86
CA ILE A 88 -16.63 27.25 -2.64
C ILE A 88 -17.78 26.36 -2.19
N ASP A 89 -17.49 25.08 -1.91
CA ASP A 89 -18.47 24.11 -1.43
C ASP A 89 -17.86 23.33 -0.24
N ASN A 90 -18.23 23.72 0.96
CA ASN A 90 -17.74 23.13 2.21
C ASN A 90 -18.30 21.72 2.49
N ASN A 91 -19.22 21.23 1.67
CA ASN A 91 -19.74 19.88 1.72
C ASN A 91 -19.21 18.97 0.58
N TYR A 92 -18.17 19.43 -0.13
CA TYR A 92 -17.64 18.67 -1.25
C TYR A 92 -16.74 17.51 -0.81
N VAL A 93 -17.36 16.37 -0.48
CA VAL A 93 -16.71 15.15 0.05
C VAL A 93 -15.49 14.71 -0.75
N GLN A 94 -15.60 14.74 -2.09
CA GLN A 94 -14.51 14.31 -2.97
C GLN A 94 -13.29 15.23 -2.86
N ALA A 95 -13.46 16.51 -2.61
CA ALA A 95 -12.35 17.44 -2.44
C ALA A 95 -11.59 17.22 -1.12
N TYR A 96 -12.32 16.91 -0.04
CA TYR A 96 -11.69 16.49 1.22
C TYR A 96 -10.91 15.19 1.02
N ASN A 97 -11.52 14.15 0.42
CA ASN A 97 -10.83 12.89 0.14
C ASN A 97 -9.60 13.09 -0.75
N GLY A 98 -9.70 13.91 -1.79
CA GLY A 98 -8.57 14.20 -2.68
C GLY A 98 -7.44 14.95 -1.98
N ARG A 99 -7.76 15.97 -1.15
CA ARG A 99 -6.75 16.70 -0.39
C ARG A 99 -6.08 15.80 0.65
N GLY A 100 -6.88 15.01 1.38
CA GLY A 100 -6.37 14.04 2.34
C GLY A 100 -5.43 13.02 1.70
N LEU A 101 -5.72 12.55 0.48
CA LEU A 101 -4.83 11.63 -0.24
C LEU A 101 -3.48 12.30 -0.56
N VAL A 102 -3.49 13.52 -1.10
CA VAL A 102 -2.23 14.25 -1.39
C VAL A 102 -1.43 14.53 -0.10
N GLN A 103 -2.11 14.89 1.00
CA GLN A 103 -1.47 15.08 2.30
C GLN A 103 -0.85 13.77 2.81
N PHE A 104 -1.54 12.64 2.68
CA PHE A 104 -1.01 11.33 3.03
C PHE A 104 0.25 11.00 2.21
N ASP A 105 0.22 11.18 0.89
CA ASP A 105 1.35 10.91 -0.02
C ASP A 105 2.56 11.80 0.28
N THR A 106 2.33 13.02 0.77
CA THR A 106 3.39 13.96 1.19
C THR A 106 3.84 13.79 2.64
N GLY A 107 3.25 12.82 3.37
CA GLY A 107 3.62 12.48 4.75
C GLY A 107 2.86 13.26 5.83
N ASP A 108 1.97 14.19 5.47
CA ASP A 108 1.07 14.86 6.44
C ASP A 108 -0.11 13.96 6.80
N ARG A 109 0.17 12.96 7.64
CA ARG A 109 -0.83 11.98 8.08
C ARG A 109 -1.93 12.61 8.93
N GLN A 110 -1.60 13.64 9.72
CA GLN A 110 -2.58 14.30 10.57
C GLN A 110 -3.56 15.13 9.75
N GLY A 111 -3.06 15.89 8.78
CA GLY A 111 -3.89 16.62 7.83
C GLY A 111 -4.79 15.68 7.04
N ALA A 112 -4.27 14.56 6.56
CA ALA A 112 -5.04 13.54 5.87
C ALA A 112 -6.19 13.00 6.72
N ILE A 113 -5.93 12.61 7.98
CA ILE A 113 -6.97 12.12 8.90
C ILE A 113 -8.03 13.20 9.16
N ALA A 114 -7.63 14.46 9.33
CA ALA A 114 -8.57 15.56 9.51
C ALA A 114 -9.50 15.72 8.31
N ASP A 115 -8.97 15.67 7.10
CA ASP A 115 -9.76 15.76 5.87
C ASP A 115 -10.71 14.54 5.69
N TYR A 116 -10.24 13.32 5.97
CA TYR A 116 -11.11 12.14 5.94
C TYR A 116 -12.20 12.18 7.02
N ASN A 117 -11.92 12.76 8.19
CA ASN A 117 -12.94 12.98 9.21
C ASN A 117 -14.04 13.94 8.71
N GLU A 118 -13.68 15.01 8.02
CA GLU A 118 -14.67 15.92 7.42
C GLU A 118 -15.46 15.24 6.29
N ALA A 119 -14.79 14.47 5.43
CA ALA A 119 -15.45 13.66 4.41
C ALA A 119 -16.50 12.72 5.02
N LEU A 120 -16.15 12.05 6.13
CA LEU A 120 -17.04 11.11 6.82
C LEU A 120 -18.12 11.81 7.67
N ARG A 121 -17.87 13.03 8.16
CA ARG A 121 -18.91 13.85 8.80
C ARG A 121 -20.01 14.21 7.80
N ILE A 122 -19.62 14.53 6.55
CA ILE A 122 -20.55 14.90 5.47
C ILE A 122 -21.23 13.66 4.87
N SER A 123 -20.49 12.58 4.65
CA SER A 123 -20.97 11.32 4.07
C SER A 123 -20.52 10.13 4.94
N PRO A 124 -21.30 9.75 5.97
CA PRO A 124 -20.96 8.66 6.89
C PRO A 124 -20.95 7.26 6.26
N ASP A 125 -21.39 7.13 5.03
CA ASP A 125 -21.44 5.88 4.25
C ASP A 125 -20.34 5.80 3.18
N ASN A 126 -19.34 6.68 3.22
CA ASN A 126 -18.25 6.70 2.25
C ASN A 126 -17.18 5.65 2.59
N ALA A 127 -17.30 4.46 1.98
CA ALA A 127 -16.36 3.36 2.17
C ALA A 127 -14.90 3.74 1.81
N GLN A 128 -14.71 4.59 0.79
CA GLN A 128 -13.38 5.03 0.37
C GLN A 128 -12.72 5.91 1.43
N ALA A 129 -13.47 6.83 2.04
CA ALA A 129 -12.94 7.69 3.09
C ALA A 129 -12.54 6.89 4.34
N TYR A 130 -13.32 5.85 4.70
CA TYR A 130 -12.92 4.92 5.76
C TYR A 130 -11.64 4.18 5.41
N ASN A 131 -11.53 3.58 4.23
CA ASN A 131 -10.32 2.89 3.81
C ASN A 131 -9.09 3.83 3.84
N ASN A 132 -9.23 5.04 3.32
CA ASN A 132 -8.13 5.99 3.29
C ASN A 132 -7.73 6.48 4.68
N ARG A 133 -8.71 6.72 5.59
CA ARG A 133 -8.42 7.05 6.99
C ARG A 133 -7.75 5.88 7.71
N GLY A 134 -8.18 4.65 7.43
CA GLY A 134 -7.53 3.44 7.90
C GLY A 134 -6.06 3.36 7.49
N ASN A 135 -5.75 3.66 6.21
CA ASN A 135 -4.37 3.73 5.73
C ASN A 135 -3.55 4.79 6.50
N ALA A 136 -4.12 5.97 6.71
CA ALA A 136 -3.43 7.05 7.43
C ALA A 136 -3.21 6.70 8.91
N ARG A 137 -4.18 6.06 9.58
CA ARG A 137 -4.06 5.56 10.96
C ARG A 137 -3.02 4.46 11.08
N ALA A 138 -3.04 3.47 10.19
CA ALA A 138 -2.02 2.41 10.16
C ALA A 138 -0.62 3.00 10.00
N ALA A 139 -0.47 3.99 9.12
CA ALA A 139 0.79 4.69 8.93
C ALA A 139 1.25 5.52 10.15
N GLN A 140 0.35 5.88 11.06
CA GLN A 140 0.68 6.49 12.36
C GLN A 140 0.92 5.47 13.47
N GLY A 141 0.69 4.17 13.21
CA GLY A 141 0.79 3.10 14.20
C GLY A 141 -0.51 2.82 14.95
N ASP A 142 -1.62 3.52 14.65
CA ASP A 142 -2.96 3.21 15.19
C ASP A 142 -3.58 2.05 14.41
N ILE A 143 -3.04 0.84 14.64
CA ILE A 143 -3.47 -0.37 13.92
C ILE A 143 -4.91 -0.74 14.26
N ASN A 144 -5.30 -0.61 15.51
CA ASN A 144 -6.68 -0.93 15.95
C ASN A 144 -7.70 0.04 15.34
N GLY A 145 -7.38 1.33 15.30
CA GLY A 145 -8.21 2.31 14.62
C GLY A 145 -8.28 2.07 13.12
N ALA A 146 -7.19 1.62 12.50
CA ALA A 146 -7.17 1.25 11.09
C ALA A 146 -8.06 0.03 10.81
N ILE A 147 -7.97 -1.04 11.61
CA ILE A 147 -8.84 -2.22 11.47
C ILE A 147 -10.31 -1.82 11.57
N SER A 148 -10.67 -0.99 12.55
CA SER A 148 -12.05 -0.49 12.69
C SER A 148 -12.53 0.29 11.46
N ASP A 149 -11.69 1.12 10.88
CA ASP A 149 -12.01 1.85 9.66
C ASP A 149 -12.16 0.91 8.44
N TYR A 150 -11.28 -0.08 8.29
CA TYR A 150 -11.41 -1.08 7.24
C TYR A 150 -12.64 -1.99 7.43
N ASP A 151 -13.00 -2.34 8.67
CA ASP A 151 -14.23 -3.07 8.96
C ASP A 151 -15.43 -2.29 8.45
N ARG A 152 -15.48 -0.98 8.71
CA ARG A 152 -16.56 -0.14 8.20
C ARG A 152 -16.54 0.00 6.69
N ALA A 153 -15.35 0.09 6.08
CA ALA A 153 -15.21 0.15 4.62
C ALA A 153 -15.77 -1.11 3.93
N VAL A 154 -15.45 -2.31 4.43
CA VAL A 154 -15.93 -3.57 3.84
C VAL A 154 -17.39 -3.88 4.18
N GLU A 155 -17.91 -3.34 5.27
CA GLU A 155 -19.34 -3.40 5.60
C GLU A 155 -20.15 -2.56 4.60
N LEU A 156 -19.70 -1.34 4.32
CA LEU A 156 -20.37 -0.41 3.39
C LEU A 156 -20.20 -0.85 1.92
N ASN A 157 -19.04 -1.42 1.58
CA ASN A 157 -18.77 -1.96 0.26
C ASN A 157 -18.16 -3.37 0.35
N PRO A 158 -18.98 -4.43 0.36
CA PRO A 158 -18.52 -5.82 0.41
C PRO A 158 -17.70 -6.29 -0.80
N ASN A 159 -17.57 -5.47 -1.83
CA ASN A 159 -16.77 -5.75 -3.03
C ASN A 159 -15.47 -4.93 -3.09
N TYR A 160 -15.08 -4.28 -2.00
CA TYR A 160 -13.88 -3.45 -1.95
C TYR A 160 -12.63 -4.28 -1.68
N ALA A 161 -12.03 -4.84 -2.74
CA ALA A 161 -10.88 -5.74 -2.64
C ALA A 161 -9.69 -5.12 -1.91
N GLU A 162 -9.39 -3.84 -2.16
CA GLU A 162 -8.28 -3.11 -1.55
C GLU A 162 -8.49 -2.97 -0.03
N ALA A 163 -9.71 -2.70 0.43
CA ALA A 163 -10.01 -2.59 1.85
C ALA A 163 -9.82 -3.94 2.59
N TYR A 164 -10.21 -5.06 1.95
CA TYR A 164 -9.90 -6.39 2.50
C TYR A 164 -8.40 -6.63 2.58
N ASN A 165 -7.63 -6.33 1.53
CA ASN A 165 -6.18 -6.47 1.55
C ASN A 165 -5.54 -5.62 2.66
N ASN A 166 -5.96 -4.37 2.81
CA ASN A 166 -5.44 -3.45 3.82
C ASN A 166 -5.79 -3.92 5.25
N ARG A 167 -7.02 -4.40 5.47
CA ARG A 167 -7.40 -5.01 6.74
C ARG A 167 -6.57 -6.26 7.04
N GLY A 168 -6.34 -7.09 6.04
CA GLY A 168 -5.46 -8.25 6.15
C GLY A 168 -4.04 -7.86 6.57
N ASN A 169 -3.46 -6.80 5.99
CA ASN A 169 -2.16 -6.28 6.40
C ASN A 169 -2.15 -5.82 7.87
N ALA A 170 -3.16 -5.07 8.29
CA ALA A 170 -3.29 -4.61 9.67
C ALA A 170 -3.44 -5.78 10.66
N ARG A 171 -4.28 -6.78 10.32
CA ARG A 171 -4.45 -8.01 11.11
C ARG A 171 -3.18 -8.84 11.19
N ALA A 172 -2.45 -8.97 10.08
CA ALA A 172 -1.17 -9.68 10.06
C ALA A 172 -0.14 -9.03 10.98
N SER A 173 -0.07 -7.69 11.04
CA SER A 173 0.82 -6.97 11.96
C SER A 173 0.48 -7.17 13.42
N GLU A 174 -0.80 -7.45 13.76
CA GLU A 174 -1.25 -7.83 15.10
C GLU A 174 -1.13 -9.34 15.40
N GLY A 175 -0.54 -10.12 14.47
CA GLY A 175 -0.40 -11.56 14.61
C GLY A 175 -1.67 -12.36 14.34
N GLN A 176 -2.76 -11.74 13.90
CA GLN A 176 -4.05 -12.36 13.55
C GLN A 176 -3.98 -13.01 12.17
N ARG A 177 -3.10 -14.02 12.03
CA ARG A 177 -2.72 -14.58 10.71
C ARG A 177 -3.87 -15.27 10.00
N ASN A 178 -4.75 -15.97 10.73
CA ASN A 178 -5.91 -16.67 10.13
C ASN A 178 -6.89 -15.68 9.52
N GLU A 179 -7.18 -14.61 10.23
CA GLU A 179 -8.06 -13.53 9.82
C GLU A 179 -7.47 -12.76 8.63
N ALA A 180 -6.15 -12.54 8.65
CA ALA A 180 -5.43 -11.94 7.52
C ALA A 180 -5.53 -12.79 6.25
N ILE A 181 -5.29 -14.11 6.34
CA ILE A 181 -5.44 -15.05 5.21
C ILE A 181 -6.87 -15.04 4.67
N ALA A 182 -7.88 -14.99 5.54
CA ALA A 182 -9.28 -14.89 5.13
C ALA A 182 -9.55 -13.59 4.34
N ASP A 183 -9.02 -12.46 4.80
CA ASP A 183 -9.16 -11.17 4.15
C ASP A 183 -8.46 -11.13 2.78
N TYR A 184 -7.20 -11.60 2.69
CA TYR A 184 -6.50 -11.70 1.39
C TYR A 184 -7.23 -12.64 0.42
N THR A 185 -7.77 -13.75 0.93
CA THR A 185 -8.55 -14.69 0.11
C THR A 185 -9.82 -14.02 -0.43
N LYS A 186 -10.47 -13.16 0.36
CA LYS A 186 -11.61 -12.38 -0.10
C LYS A 186 -11.20 -11.35 -1.13
N ALA A 187 -10.09 -10.62 -0.91
CA ALA A 187 -9.53 -9.66 -1.87
C ALA A 187 -9.22 -10.33 -3.22
N ILE A 188 -8.57 -11.49 -3.21
CA ILE A 188 -8.26 -12.29 -4.41
C ILE A 188 -9.52 -12.74 -5.13
N ARG A 189 -10.55 -13.19 -4.41
CA ARG A 189 -11.83 -13.57 -5.03
C ARG A 189 -12.53 -12.41 -5.71
N LEU A 190 -12.40 -11.20 -5.17
CA LEU A 190 -12.98 -9.99 -5.74
C LEU A 190 -12.15 -9.47 -6.93
N LYS A 191 -10.82 -9.61 -6.88
CA LYS A 191 -9.88 -9.13 -7.89
C LYS A 191 -8.83 -10.21 -8.13
N SER A 192 -9.11 -11.11 -9.07
CA SER A 192 -8.29 -12.30 -9.33
C SER A 192 -6.88 -11.99 -9.88
N ASN A 193 -6.64 -10.78 -10.38
CA ASN A 193 -5.34 -10.30 -10.84
C ASN A 193 -4.60 -9.44 -9.79
N TYR A 194 -4.91 -9.61 -8.50
CA TYR A 194 -4.31 -8.81 -7.44
C TYR A 194 -3.00 -9.43 -6.91
N ALA A 195 -1.91 -9.25 -7.65
CA ALA A 195 -0.58 -9.81 -7.33
C ALA A 195 -0.14 -9.53 -5.88
N VAL A 196 -0.40 -8.31 -5.38
CA VAL A 196 -0.03 -7.91 -4.01
C VAL A 196 -0.78 -8.75 -2.97
N ALA A 197 -2.07 -9.04 -3.17
CA ALA A 197 -2.85 -9.83 -2.23
C ALA A 197 -2.39 -11.31 -2.19
N TYR A 198 -1.99 -11.87 -3.34
CA TYR A 198 -1.35 -13.19 -3.38
C TYR A 198 -0.04 -13.20 -2.59
N ASN A 199 0.86 -12.25 -2.83
CA ASN A 199 2.11 -12.16 -2.09
C ASN A 199 1.89 -12.01 -0.58
N ASN A 200 0.93 -11.17 -0.17
CA ASN A 200 0.60 -10.96 1.25
C ASN A 200 0.01 -12.21 1.90
N ARG A 201 -0.85 -12.95 1.17
CA ARG A 201 -1.37 -14.23 1.64
C ARG A 201 -0.26 -15.28 1.78
N GLY A 202 0.65 -15.33 0.81
CA GLY A 202 1.85 -16.15 0.87
C GLY A 202 2.68 -15.86 2.11
N ASN A 203 2.93 -14.59 2.42
CA ASN A 203 3.66 -14.18 3.63
C ASN A 203 2.95 -14.67 4.91
N ALA A 204 1.63 -14.52 4.99
CA ALA A 204 0.86 -14.97 6.14
C ALA A 204 0.87 -16.50 6.28
N ARG A 205 0.80 -17.25 5.17
CA ARG A 205 0.94 -18.72 5.14
C ARG A 205 2.33 -19.19 5.57
N ALA A 206 3.39 -18.60 5.01
CA ALA A 206 4.77 -18.89 5.42
C ALA A 206 4.97 -18.68 6.92
N ALA A 207 4.43 -17.58 7.47
CA ALA A 207 4.48 -17.28 8.90
C ALA A 207 3.68 -18.29 9.77
N GLN A 208 2.78 -19.06 9.18
CA GLN A 208 2.09 -20.19 9.83
C GLN A 208 2.79 -21.54 9.61
N GLY A 209 3.85 -21.58 8.81
CA GLY A 209 4.56 -22.80 8.45
C GLY A 209 4.02 -23.51 7.19
N ASP A 210 2.96 -23.00 6.56
CA ASP A 210 2.45 -23.49 5.26
C ASP A 210 3.31 -22.93 4.12
N ARG A 211 4.53 -23.46 3.99
CA ARG A 211 5.52 -23.02 3.00
C ARG A 211 5.16 -23.38 1.59
N GLU A 212 4.59 -24.56 1.38
CA GLU A 212 4.10 -25.00 0.07
C GLU A 212 2.96 -24.13 -0.43
N GLY A 213 1.99 -23.83 0.44
CA GLY A 213 0.92 -22.89 0.13
C GLY A 213 1.41 -21.46 -0.14
N ALA A 214 2.48 -21.05 0.56
CA ALA A 214 3.12 -19.76 0.33
C ALA A 214 3.82 -19.71 -1.05
N VAL A 215 4.59 -20.74 -1.42
CA VAL A 215 5.22 -20.85 -2.74
C VAL A 215 4.18 -20.76 -3.85
N SER A 216 3.05 -21.47 -3.72
CA SER A 216 1.96 -21.41 -4.69
C SER A 216 1.38 -19.98 -4.84
N ASP A 217 1.24 -19.24 -3.74
CA ASP A 217 0.76 -17.86 -3.77
C ASP A 217 1.78 -16.91 -4.40
N TYR A 218 3.07 -17.10 -4.13
CA TYR A 218 4.13 -16.31 -4.77
C TYR A 218 4.26 -16.60 -6.25
N ASP A 219 4.06 -17.86 -6.67
CA ASP A 219 4.01 -18.24 -8.09
C ASP A 219 2.94 -17.45 -8.83
N GLU A 220 1.75 -17.33 -8.23
CA GLU A 220 0.65 -16.58 -8.83
C GLU A 220 0.93 -15.06 -8.82
N ALA A 221 1.52 -14.53 -7.74
CA ALA A 221 1.94 -13.13 -7.69
C ALA A 221 2.95 -12.79 -8.80
N ILE A 222 3.94 -13.67 -9.03
CA ILE A 222 4.95 -13.52 -10.08
C ILE A 222 4.33 -13.67 -11.47
N ARG A 223 3.43 -14.64 -11.67
CA ARG A 223 2.71 -14.80 -12.93
C ARG A 223 1.93 -13.55 -13.32
N LEU A 224 1.31 -12.89 -12.34
CA LEU A 224 0.55 -11.65 -12.53
C LEU A 224 1.45 -10.44 -12.70
N ASN A 225 2.58 -10.39 -12.01
CA ASN A 225 3.58 -9.33 -12.14
C ASN A 225 5.00 -9.93 -12.19
N PRO A 226 5.55 -10.17 -13.40
CA PRO A 226 6.88 -10.75 -13.58
C PRO A 226 8.05 -9.89 -13.05
N ASN A 227 7.82 -8.64 -12.69
CA ASN A 227 8.80 -7.73 -12.09
C ASN A 227 8.56 -7.49 -10.59
N PHE A 228 7.82 -8.38 -9.93
CA PHE A 228 7.55 -8.27 -8.50
C PHE A 228 8.71 -8.83 -7.67
N GLY A 229 9.78 -8.05 -7.48
CA GLY A 229 11.00 -8.47 -6.77
C GLY A 229 10.75 -9.04 -5.37
N ALA A 230 9.79 -8.47 -4.62
CA ALA A 230 9.42 -8.97 -3.30
C ALA A 230 8.85 -10.40 -3.34
N ALA A 231 8.05 -10.73 -4.35
CA ALA A 231 7.50 -12.08 -4.50
C ALA A 231 8.59 -13.11 -4.84
N TYR A 232 9.56 -12.75 -5.68
CA TYR A 232 10.73 -13.59 -5.93
C TYR A 232 11.56 -13.80 -4.66
N ASN A 233 11.86 -12.75 -3.90
CA ASN A 233 12.58 -12.86 -2.63
C ASN A 233 11.87 -13.78 -1.65
N ASN A 234 10.56 -13.63 -1.49
CA ASN A 234 9.77 -14.40 -0.55
C ASN A 234 9.68 -15.87 -0.99
N ARG A 235 9.48 -16.14 -2.29
CA ARG A 235 9.48 -17.50 -2.85
C ARG A 235 10.85 -18.15 -2.71
N GLY A 236 11.92 -17.41 -2.98
CA GLY A 236 13.29 -17.87 -2.83
C GLY A 236 13.58 -18.35 -1.41
N ASN A 237 13.26 -17.54 -0.42
CA ASN A 237 13.40 -17.91 0.99
C ASN A 237 12.56 -19.16 1.35
N ALA A 238 11.31 -19.21 0.93
CA ALA A 238 10.43 -20.35 1.20
C ALA A 238 10.95 -21.66 0.55
N ARG A 239 11.51 -21.60 -0.67
CA ARG A 239 12.13 -22.74 -1.35
C ARG A 239 13.41 -23.22 -0.65
N VAL A 240 14.26 -22.29 -0.21
CA VAL A 240 15.46 -22.67 0.61
C VAL A 240 15.02 -23.39 1.89
N GLU A 241 14.01 -22.88 2.59
CA GLU A 241 13.47 -23.51 3.80
C GLU A 241 12.81 -24.88 3.54
N LEU A 242 12.29 -25.11 2.34
CA LEU A 242 11.77 -26.42 1.88
C LEU A 242 12.87 -27.38 1.41
N GLY A 243 14.14 -26.94 1.34
CA GLY A 243 15.29 -27.73 0.88
C GLY A 243 15.59 -27.63 -0.61
N ASP A 244 14.78 -26.90 -1.40
CA ASP A 244 15.05 -26.62 -2.82
C ASP A 244 15.97 -25.39 -2.95
N LYS A 245 17.23 -25.60 -2.56
CA LYS A 245 18.24 -24.57 -2.44
C LYS A 245 18.58 -23.92 -3.78
N ASP A 246 18.69 -24.69 -4.83
CA ASP A 246 19.09 -24.19 -6.16
C ASP A 246 18.00 -23.28 -6.74
N ALA A 247 16.74 -23.71 -6.71
CA ALA A 247 15.64 -22.86 -7.16
C ALA A 247 15.43 -21.65 -6.25
N GLY A 248 15.67 -21.79 -4.95
CA GLY A 248 15.62 -20.68 -4.01
C GLY A 248 16.67 -19.61 -4.32
N LEU A 249 17.91 -20.02 -4.55
CA LEU A 249 19.00 -19.10 -4.93
C LEU A 249 18.73 -18.41 -6.28
N ALA A 250 18.17 -19.12 -7.26
CA ALA A 250 17.79 -18.51 -8.54
C ALA A 250 16.72 -17.40 -8.37
N ASP A 251 15.72 -17.64 -7.52
CA ASP A 251 14.70 -16.65 -7.20
C ASP A 251 15.29 -15.41 -6.48
N LEU A 252 16.17 -15.63 -5.50
CA LEU A 252 16.84 -14.53 -4.80
C LEU A 252 17.71 -13.69 -5.75
N GLN A 253 18.44 -14.33 -6.68
CA GLN A 253 19.20 -13.62 -7.71
C GLN A 253 18.29 -12.78 -8.59
N ARG A 254 17.15 -13.34 -9.03
CA ARG A 254 16.17 -12.60 -9.83
C ARG A 254 15.58 -11.41 -9.08
N ALA A 255 15.30 -11.56 -7.78
CA ALA A 255 14.85 -10.46 -6.93
C ALA A 255 15.91 -9.32 -6.85
N ALA A 256 17.19 -9.69 -6.68
CA ALA A 256 18.29 -8.72 -6.65
C ALA A 256 18.41 -7.94 -7.97
N GLU A 257 18.33 -8.62 -9.13
CA GLU A 257 18.34 -7.98 -10.44
C GLU A 257 17.19 -6.96 -10.57
N ILE A 258 15.97 -7.35 -10.21
CA ILE A 258 14.79 -6.47 -10.27
C ILE A 258 14.98 -5.23 -9.40
N PHE A 259 15.46 -5.38 -8.16
CA PHE A 259 15.70 -4.24 -7.29
C PHE A 259 16.84 -3.35 -7.76
N GLN A 260 17.85 -3.90 -8.42
CA GLN A 260 18.92 -3.13 -9.07
C GLN A 260 18.37 -2.32 -10.26
N GLU A 261 17.55 -2.93 -11.13
CA GLU A 261 16.88 -2.24 -12.24
C GLU A 261 15.97 -1.10 -11.74
N GLN A 262 15.33 -1.28 -10.59
CA GLN A 262 14.50 -0.27 -9.92
C GLN A 262 15.30 0.79 -9.15
N ASN A 263 16.64 0.73 -9.16
CA ASN A 263 17.55 1.58 -8.36
C ASN A 263 17.25 1.53 -6.85
N ASN A 264 16.72 0.41 -6.35
CA ASN A 264 16.42 0.20 -4.93
C ASN A 264 17.58 -0.51 -4.24
N GLN A 265 18.64 0.25 -3.93
CA GLN A 265 19.86 -0.27 -3.33
C GLN A 265 19.62 -0.92 -1.95
N GLN A 266 18.65 -0.44 -1.20
CA GLN A 266 18.34 -0.98 0.14
C GLN A 266 17.81 -2.42 0.03
N LEU A 267 16.79 -2.64 -0.82
CA LEU A 267 16.22 -3.97 -1.01
C LEU A 267 17.20 -4.90 -1.73
N TYR A 268 17.99 -4.39 -2.68
CA TYR A 268 19.09 -5.15 -3.28
C TYR A 268 20.05 -5.71 -2.24
N ASN A 269 20.53 -4.86 -1.33
CA ASN A 269 21.48 -5.29 -0.29
C ASN A 269 20.85 -6.32 0.65
N GLN A 270 19.58 -6.15 1.01
CA GLN A 270 18.87 -7.11 1.86
C GLN A 270 18.76 -8.49 1.18
N VAL A 271 18.41 -8.53 -0.11
CA VAL A 271 18.34 -9.79 -0.86
C VAL A 271 19.71 -10.44 -0.99
N MET A 272 20.77 -9.65 -1.18
CA MET A 272 22.13 -10.19 -1.25
C MET A 272 22.62 -10.81 0.07
N GLU A 273 22.11 -10.34 1.22
CA GLU A 273 22.33 -11.05 2.49
C GLU A 273 21.60 -12.40 2.51
N ASN A 274 20.33 -12.46 2.06
CA ASN A 274 19.60 -13.75 1.95
C ASN A 274 20.32 -14.73 1.00
N VAL A 275 20.91 -14.24 -0.11
CA VAL A 275 21.72 -15.09 -1.01
C VAL A 275 22.91 -15.69 -0.28
N LYS A 276 23.64 -14.90 0.53
CA LYS A 276 24.80 -15.41 1.30
C LYS A 276 24.40 -16.45 2.35
N GLU A 277 23.27 -16.22 3.04
CA GLU A 277 22.77 -17.16 4.05
C GLU A 277 22.30 -18.47 3.42
N ALA A 278 21.84 -18.43 2.17
CA ALA A 278 21.37 -19.60 1.44
C ALA A 278 22.54 -20.41 0.81
N GLN A 279 23.73 -19.86 0.62
CA GLN A 279 24.92 -20.56 0.10
C GLN A 279 25.58 -21.48 1.14
#